data_858853f3ee45895b7debb086020fcaac
#
_entry.id   858853f3ee45895b7debb086020fcaac
#
_cell.length_a   1.000
_cell.length_b   1.000
_cell.length_c   1.000
_cell.angle_alpha   90.00
_cell.angle_beta   90.00
_cell.angle_gamma   90.00
#
_symmetry.space_group_name_H-M   'P 1'
#
loop_
_entity.id
_entity.type
_entity.pdbx_description
1 polymer ?
#
loop_
_entity_poly.entity_id
_entity_poly.type
_entity_poly.pdbx_seq_one_letter_code
_entity_poly.pdbx_strand_id
1 'polypeptide(L)'
;HCESSAASDVYKRQGKVGVVLVTSGPGATNVVTGLTDAMMDSIPIVCITGQVPQHLIGSDAFQECDTTGITRPCTKHNYLVKDPNKLSPVFHEAFTIAQDGRPGPVLIDIPKDVQFANGTYTKKENIIIPPHRLFEPEIFKNDQKIDEVVKLISKAKKPIFYIGGGCINSGPKAAGLVSQLVEMTGAPATMTLMGLGVLGSSHPNSLGMLGMHGMYEANMAMHDCDVMINIGARFDDRVTGRLDAFSPNSKKIHIDIDESNINKTIKVD
;
A
#
# COMPACT_ATOMS: atom_id res chain seq x y z
N HIS A 1 13.71 5.63 13.98
CA HIS A 1 13.85 5.03 12.64
C HIS A 1 13.94 3.50 12.64
N CYS A 2 14.60 2.87 13.63
CA CYS A 2 14.78 1.41 13.66
C CYS A 2 13.47 0.63 13.83
N GLU A 3 12.51 1.12 14.60
CA GLU A 3 11.28 0.40 14.93
C GLU A 3 10.31 0.30 13.75
N SER A 4 10.14 1.37 13.00
CA SER A 4 9.28 1.37 11.82
C SER A 4 9.86 0.53 10.67
N SER A 5 11.18 0.58 10.48
CA SER A 5 11.87 -0.25 9.49
C SER A 5 11.74 -1.74 9.81
N ALA A 6 11.92 -2.12 11.09
CA ALA A 6 11.74 -3.51 11.51
C ALA A 6 10.31 -4.01 11.30
N ALA A 7 9.29 -3.20 11.60
CA ALA A 7 7.90 -3.54 11.36
C ALA A 7 7.58 -3.70 9.86
N SER A 8 8.15 -2.84 9.01
CA SER A 8 8.04 -2.97 7.54
C SER A 8 8.72 -4.26 7.03
N ASP A 9 9.86 -4.63 7.58
CA ASP A 9 10.57 -5.87 7.23
C ASP A 9 9.76 -7.13 7.55
N VAL A 10 8.99 -7.13 8.65
CA VAL A 10 8.09 -8.26 8.99
C VAL A 10 7.12 -8.51 7.85
N TYR A 11 6.51 -7.46 7.29
CA TYR A 11 5.60 -7.64 6.15
C TYR A 11 6.33 -8.06 4.88
N LYS A 12 7.38 -7.34 4.51
CA LYS A 12 8.15 -7.61 3.28
C LYS A 12 8.73 -9.03 3.21
N ARG A 13 9.11 -9.59 4.36
CA ARG A 13 9.72 -10.94 4.44
C ARG A 13 8.75 -12.05 4.78
N GLN A 14 7.71 -11.78 5.57
CA GLN A 14 6.86 -12.82 6.15
C GLN A 14 5.39 -12.69 5.75
N GLY A 15 4.99 -11.59 5.08
CA GLY A 15 3.60 -11.30 4.75
C GLY A 15 2.71 -11.03 5.97
N LYS A 16 3.29 -10.72 7.14
CA LYS A 16 2.58 -10.47 8.39
C LYS A 16 2.55 -8.98 8.71
N VAL A 17 1.47 -8.53 9.34
CA VAL A 17 1.36 -7.14 9.81
C VAL A 17 2.43 -6.87 10.86
N GLY A 18 3.24 -5.84 10.63
CA GLY A 18 4.20 -5.37 11.64
C GLY A 18 3.50 -4.63 12.79
N VAL A 19 4.06 -4.72 13.99
CA VAL A 19 3.54 -4.01 15.16
C VAL A 19 4.63 -3.10 15.74
N VAL A 20 4.24 -1.86 16.03
CA VAL A 20 5.08 -0.86 16.70
C VAL A 20 4.39 -0.42 17.98
N LEU A 21 5.11 -0.36 19.08
CA LEU A 21 4.61 0.12 20.37
C LEU A 21 5.52 1.25 20.88
N VAL A 22 4.93 2.41 21.14
CA VAL A 22 5.67 3.59 21.61
C VAL A 22 4.91 4.33 22.72
N THR A 23 5.63 5.13 23.49
CA THR A 23 5.04 5.99 24.52
C THR A 23 4.34 7.20 23.92
N SER A 24 3.63 7.97 24.75
CA SER A 24 2.97 9.23 24.40
C SER A 24 3.97 10.33 23.99
N GLY A 25 3.46 11.42 23.43
CA GLY A 25 4.23 12.61 23.09
C GLY A 25 5.37 12.31 22.11
N PRO A 26 6.65 12.45 22.53
CA PRO A 26 7.79 12.27 21.62
C PRO A 26 7.90 10.86 21.04
N GLY A 27 7.46 9.81 21.74
CA GLY A 27 7.37 8.46 21.17
C GLY A 27 6.39 8.41 20.00
N ALA A 28 5.19 8.92 20.21
CA ALA A 28 4.15 8.97 19.17
C ALA A 28 4.55 9.85 17.97
N THR A 29 5.15 11.02 18.20
CA THR A 29 5.56 11.92 17.10
C THR A 29 6.72 11.35 16.29
N ASN A 30 7.64 10.62 16.91
CA ASN A 30 8.77 10.01 16.20
C ASN A 30 8.38 8.90 15.21
N VAL A 31 7.23 8.26 15.38
CA VAL A 31 6.78 7.23 14.42
C VAL A 31 6.09 7.81 13.18
N VAL A 32 5.77 9.10 13.15
CA VAL A 32 5.03 9.73 12.03
C VAL A 32 5.75 9.55 10.69
N THR A 33 7.07 9.74 10.66
CA THR A 33 7.87 9.50 9.44
C THR A 33 7.74 8.07 8.96
N GLY A 34 7.86 7.09 9.86
CA GLY A 34 7.74 5.67 9.51
C GLY A 34 6.33 5.26 9.10
N LEU A 35 5.29 5.86 9.69
CA LEU A 35 3.90 5.65 9.25
C LEU A 35 3.66 6.24 7.86
N THR A 36 4.21 7.44 7.58
CA THR A 36 4.11 8.06 6.26
C THR A 36 4.78 7.21 5.20
N ASP A 37 5.98 6.70 5.47
CA ASP A 37 6.71 5.80 4.59
C ASP A 37 5.91 4.51 4.31
N ALA A 38 5.41 3.87 5.38
CA ALA A 38 4.56 2.68 5.26
C ALA A 38 3.26 2.94 4.45
N MET A 39 2.65 4.11 4.60
CA MET A 39 1.46 4.50 3.83
C MET A 39 1.80 4.67 2.35
N MET A 40 2.94 5.28 2.03
CA MET A 40 3.40 5.46 0.65
C MET A 40 3.76 4.13 -0.02
N ASP A 41 4.40 3.23 0.72
CA ASP A 41 4.82 1.91 0.24
C ASP A 41 3.73 0.83 0.32
N SER A 42 2.54 1.19 0.81
CA SER A 42 1.41 0.25 0.99
C SER A 42 1.77 -0.94 1.89
N ILE A 43 2.37 -0.64 3.05
CA ILE A 43 2.82 -1.63 4.03
C ILE A 43 1.88 -1.61 5.24
N PRO A 44 1.26 -2.73 5.61
CA PRO A 44 0.39 -2.81 6.77
C PRO A 44 1.19 -2.81 8.07
N ILE A 45 0.93 -1.83 8.91
CA ILE A 45 1.51 -1.71 10.26
C ILE A 45 0.38 -1.38 11.24
N VAL A 46 0.38 -2.01 12.40
CA VAL A 46 -0.43 -1.58 13.54
C VAL A 46 0.50 -0.87 14.52
N CYS A 47 0.31 0.45 14.67
CA CYS A 47 1.05 1.27 15.60
C CYS A 47 0.22 1.50 16.87
N ILE A 48 0.77 1.15 18.02
CA ILE A 48 0.16 1.34 19.33
C ILE A 48 0.91 2.47 20.02
N THR A 49 0.20 3.54 20.38
CA THR A 49 0.75 4.68 21.12
C THR A 49 0.14 4.80 22.49
N GLY A 50 0.92 5.21 23.46
CA GLY A 50 0.40 5.67 24.74
C GLY A 50 -0.16 7.09 24.63
N GLN A 51 -1.11 7.42 25.51
CA GLN A 51 -1.65 8.75 25.67
C GLN A 51 -1.75 9.12 27.15
N VAL A 52 -1.76 10.41 27.47
CA VAL A 52 -2.04 10.89 28.83
C VAL A 52 -3.39 10.40 29.32
N PRO A 53 -3.63 10.32 30.64
CA PRO A 53 -4.96 9.95 31.16
C PRO A 53 -6.07 10.79 30.55
N GLN A 54 -7.26 10.21 30.34
CA GLN A 54 -8.38 10.84 29.63
C GLN A 54 -8.74 12.23 30.16
N HIS A 55 -8.69 12.43 31.49
CA HIS A 55 -9.03 13.70 32.13
C HIS A 55 -7.98 14.81 31.91
N LEU A 56 -6.78 14.46 31.39
CA LEU A 56 -5.73 15.41 31.05
C LEU A 56 -5.65 15.73 29.57
N ILE A 57 -6.40 15.01 28.72
CA ILE A 57 -6.39 15.29 27.27
C ILE A 57 -6.98 16.68 27.01
N GLY A 58 -6.21 17.53 26.34
CA GLY A 58 -6.56 18.92 26.03
C GLY A 58 -6.18 19.91 27.13
N SER A 59 -5.33 19.51 28.09
CA SER A 59 -4.86 20.37 29.17
C SER A 59 -3.38 20.78 29.08
N ASP A 60 -2.73 20.48 27.95
CA ASP A 60 -1.28 20.68 27.75
C ASP A 60 -0.43 19.90 28.77
N ALA A 61 -0.87 18.70 29.11
CA ALA A 61 -0.19 17.83 30.06
C ALA A 61 1.20 17.39 29.54
N PHE A 62 2.08 17.02 30.46
CA PHE A 62 3.42 16.56 30.12
C PHE A 62 3.37 15.36 29.16
N GLN A 63 4.04 15.50 28.02
CA GLN A 63 4.04 14.52 26.91
C GLN A 63 2.65 14.24 26.30
N GLU A 64 1.71 15.16 26.42
CA GLU A 64 0.49 15.13 25.63
C GLU A 64 0.78 15.43 24.17
N CYS A 65 0.04 14.77 23.28
CA CYS A 65 0.08 15.05 21.85
C CYS A 65 -1.27 14.62 21.23
N ASP A 66 -1.80 15.42 20.31
CA ASP A 66 -2.92 15.00 19.47
C ASP A 66 -2.44 14.01 18.41
N THR A 67 -2.15 12.79 18.88
CA THR A 67 -1.60 11.70 18.05
C THR A 67 -2.55 11.35 16.90
N THR A 68 -3.86 11.31 17.16
CA THR A 68 -4.85 11.00 16.13
C THR A 68 -4.95 12.10 15.08
N GLY A 69 -4.86 13.36 15.47
CA GLY A 69 -4.84 14.51 14.55
C GLY A 69 -3.61 14.50 13.65
N ILE A 70 -2.41 14.32 14.23
CA ILE A 70 -1.14 14.31 13.48
C ILE A 70 -1.05 13.11 12.53
N THR A 71 -1.55 11.94 12.91
CA THR A 71 -1.41 10.72 12.12
C THR A 71 -2.54 10.48 11.12
N ARG A 72 -3.60 11.27 11.15
CA ARG A 72 -4.73 11.15 10.23
C ARG A 72 -4.33 11.13 8.76
N PRO A 73 -3.45 11.99 8.24
CA PRO A 73 -3.07 12.00 6.83
C PRO A 73 -2.10 10.88 6.43
N CYS A 74 -1.47 10.21 7.38
CA CYS A 74 -0.47 9.17 7.12
C CYS A 74 -0.87 7.77 7.62
N THR A 75 -2.16 7.56 7.93
CA THR A 75 -2.72 6.26 8.32
C THR A 75 -4.01 5.98 7.57
N LYS A 76 -4.33 4.71 7.35
CA LYS A 76 -5.64 4.30 6.82
C LYS A 76 -6.77 4.59 7.80
N HIS A 77 -6.50 4.38 9.08
CA HIS A 77 -7.39 4.69 10.17
C HIS A 77 -6.62 4.91 11.47
N ASN A 78 -7.20 5.67 12.40
CA ASN A 78 -6.66 5.82 13.74
C ASN A 78 -7.77 5.82 14.79
N TYR A 79 -7.44 5.35 15.98
CA TYR A 79 -8.34 5.22 17.12
C TYR A 79 -7.77 5.94 18.34
N LEU A 80 -8.62 6.63 19.08
CA LEU A 80 -8.39 6.99 20.48
C LEU A 80 -9.33 6.13 21.34
N VAL A 81 -8.79 5.12 22.02
CA VAL A 81 -9.59 4.14 22.76
C VAL A 81 -9.83 4.59 24.19
N LYS A 82 -11.06 5.05 24.48
CA LYS A 82 -11.45 5.58 25.79
C LYS A 82 -12.15 4.57 26.72
N ASP A 83 -12.51 3.41 26.20
CA ASP A 83 -13.20 2.33 26.94
C ASP A 83 -12.36 1.05 26.87
N PRO A 84 -11.92 0.48 28.02
CA PRO A 84 -11.12 -0.74 28.03
C PRO A 84 -11.84 -1.94 27.38
N ASN A 85 -13.17 -1.99 27.39
CA ASN A 85 -13.96 -3.05 26.72
C ASN A 85 -13.90 -2.96 25.19
N LYS A 86 -13.47 -1.83 24.64
CA LYS A 86 -13.28 -1.62 23.19
C LYS A 86 -11.89 -2.02 22.71
N LEU A 87 -10.93 -2.28 23.59
CA LEU A 87 -9.56 -2.64 23.18
C LEU A 87 -9.55 -3.86 22.26
N SER A 88 -10.14 -4.98 22.69
CA SER A 88 -10.14 -6.21 21.89
C SER A 88 -10.79 -6.02 20.51
N PRO A 89 -12.01 -5.47 20.38
CA PRO A 89 -12.59 -5.17 19.07
C PRO A 89 -11.72 -4.26 18.20
N VAL A 90 -11.19 -3.16 18.76
CA VAL A 90 -10.35 -2.21 18.03
C VAL A 90 -9.06 -2.85 17.51
N PHE A 91 -8.39 -3.69 18.30
CA PHE A 91 -7.22 -4.41 17.81
C PHE A 91 -7.55 -5.31 16.62
N HIS A 92 -8.59 -6.11 16.69
CA HIS A 92 -8.98 -6.98 15.58
C HIS A 92 -9.36 -6.18 14.32
N GLU A 93 -10.09 -5.09 14.50
CA GLU A 93 -10.46 -4.19 13.41
C GLU A 93 -9.21 -3.53 12.79
N ALA A 94 -8.27 -3.04 13.60
CA ALA A 94 -7.04 -2.42 13.14
C ALA A 94 -6.18 -3.36 12.28
N PHE A 95 -5.99 -4.62 12.72
CA PHE A 95 -5.27 -5.61 11.94
C PHE A 95 -5.98 -5.96 10.62
N THR A 96 -7.30 -5.99 10.62
CA THR A 96 -8.08 -6.22 9.40
C THR A 96 -7.96 -5.06 8.43
N ILE A 97 -8.22 -3.82 8.89
CA ILE A 97 -8.15 -2.61 8.05
C ILE A 97 -6.73 -2.41 7.50
N ALA A 98 -5.68 -2.70 8.28
CA ALA A 98 -4.31 -2.55 7.82
C ALA A 98 -4.01 -3.37 6.56
N GLN A 99 -4.62 -4.54 6.41
CA GLN A 99 -4.39 -5.49 5.31
C GLN A 99 -5.42 -5.38 4.19
N ASP A 100 -6.59 -4.84 4.48
CA ASP A 100 -7.72 -4.84 3.56
C ASP A 100 -7.53 -3.83 2.42
N GLY A 101 -7.95 -4.17 1.20
CA GLY A 101 -7.76 -3.33 0.01
C GLY A 101 -6.28 -2.99 -0.23
N ARG A 102 -5.97 -1.70 -0.43
CA ARG A 102 -4.58 -1.23 -0.42
C ARG A 102 -4.03 -1.32 1.01
N PRO A 103 -2.99 -2.11 1.29
CA PRO A 103 -2.40 -2.19 2.62
C PRO A 103 -1.85 -0.85 3.10
N GLY A 104 -1.83 -0.65 4.43
CA GLY A 104 -1.27 0.56 5.01
C GLY A 104 -1.36 0.59 6.54
N PRO A 105 -0.76 1.59 7.19
CA PRO A 105 -0.70 1.66 8.64
C PRO A 105 -2.03 2.05 9.28
N VAL A 106 -2.26 1.52 10.47
CA VAL A 106 -3.37 1.89 11.38
C VAL A 106 -2.77 2.19 12.75
N LEU A 107 -3.29 3.23 13.43
CA LEU A 107 -2.81 3.64 14.74
C LEU A 107 -3.89 3.44 15.81
N ILE A 108 -3.46 2.99 16.99
CA ILE A 108 -4.29 2.82 18.19
C ILE A 108 -3.66 3.60 19.32
N ASP A 109 -4.27 4.72 19.69
CA ASP A 109 -3.84 5.59 20.80
C ASP A 109 -4.60 5.22 22.06
N ILE A 110 -3.88 4.87 23.16
CA ILE A 110 -4.47 4.28 24.36
C ILE A 110 -4.09 5.13 25.58
N PRO A 111 -5.08 5.85 26.19
CA PRO A 111 -4.86 6.61 27.41
C PRO A 111 -4.37 5.74 28.56
N LYS A 112 -3.51 6.31 29.42
CA LYS A 112 -2.88 5.63 30.54
C LYS A 112 -3.90 4.97 31.49
N ASP A 113 -4.97 5.66 31.82
CA ASP A 113 -6.02 5.13 32.68
C ASP A 113 -6.76 3.93 32.06
N VAL A 114 -6.93 3.90 30.73
CA VAL A 114 -7.50 2.75 30.01
C VAL A 114 -6.55 1.55 30.07
N GLN A 115 -5.22 1.76 30.00
CA GLN A 115 -4.23 0.69 30.11
C GLN A 115 -4.23 0.00 31.49
N PHE A 116 -4.59 0.72 32.56
CA PHE A 116 -4.68 0.18 33.91
C PHE A 116 -6.07 -0.31 34.31
N ALA A 117 -7.08 -0.02 33.52
CA ALA A 117 -8.47 -0.41 33.79
C ALA A 117 -8.71 -1.89 33.49
N ASN A 118 -9.62 -2.49 34.24
CA ASN A 118 -10.15 -3.81 33.93
C ASN A 118 -11.13 -3.70 32.75
N GLY A 119 -10.99 -4.59 31.77
CA GLY A 119 -11.88 -4.68 30.62
C GLY A 119 -12.32 -6.12 30.34
N THR A 120 -13.35 -6.28 29.53
CA THR A 120 -13.85 -7.58 29.08
C THR A 120 -13.24 -7.92 27.73
N TYR A 121 -12.61 -9.09 27.62
CA TYR A 121 -12.10 -9.59 26.35
C TYR A 121 -13.24 -10.06 25.46
N THR A 122 -13.30 -9.56 24.23
CA THR A 122 -14.24 -10.03 23.20
C THR A 122 -13.50 -10.96 22.24
N LYS A 123 -13.99 -12.18 22.08
CA LYS A 123 -13.42 -13.16 21.15
C LYS A 123 -13.60 -12.68 19.71
N LYS A 124 -12.64 -13.02 18.84
CA LYS A 124 -12.61 -12.60 17.43
C LYS A 124 -13.90 -12.93 16.67
N GLU A 125 -14.45 -14.11 16.88
CA GLU A 125 -15.70 -14.57 16.24
C GLU A 125 -16.94 -13.72 16.57
N ASN A 126 -16.88 -12.94 17.65
CA ASN A 126 -17.96 -12.06 18.09
C ASN A 126 -17.76 -10.59 17.66
N ILE A 127 -16.71 -10.30 16.88
CA ILE A 127 -16.38 -8.95 16.42
C ILE A 127 -16.90 -8.77 15.02
N ILE A 128 -17.79 -7.80 14.84
CA ILE A 128 -18.35 -7.41 13.54
C ILE A 128 -17.67 -6.12 13.11
N ILE A 129 -16.93 -6.19 12.02
CA ILE A 129 -16.36 -4.99 11.37
C ILE A 129 -17.41 -4.44 10.41
N PRO A 130 -17.79 -3.15 10.53
CA PRO A 130 -18.78 -2.56 9.65
C PRO A 130 -18.34 -2.65 8.17
N PRO A 131 -19.20 -3.11 7.25
CA PRO A 131 -18.85 -3.29 5.83
C PRO A 131 -18.25 -2.04 5.18
N HIS A 132 -18.76 -0.84 5.50
CA HIS A 132 -18.27 0.43 4.96
C HIS A 132 -16.81 0.76 5.34
N ARG A 133 -16.18 -0.01 6.23
CA ARG A 133 -14.76 0.09 6.59
C ARG A 133 -13.89 -0.93 5.86
N LEU A 134 -14.51 -1.84 5.12
CA LEU A 134 -13.83 -2.86 4.34
C LEU A 134 -13.87 -2.49 2.86
N PHE A 135 -12.85 -2.94 2.15
CA PHE A 135 -12.74 -2.73 0.73
C PHE A 135 -13.68 -3.69 -0.02
N GLU A 136 -14.56 -3.14 -0.87
CA GLU A 136 -15.39 -3.92 -1.78
C GLU A 136 -14.89 -3.70 -3.22
N PRO A 137 -14.28 -4.70 -3.85
CA PRO A 137 -13.82 -4.56 -5.23
C PRO A 137 -15.02 -4.57 -6.21
N GLU A 138 -15.30 -3.43 -6.83
CA GLU A 138 -16.26 -3.36 -7.95
C GLU A 138 -15.68 -3.93 -9.26
N ILE A 139 -14.43 -4.27 -9.28
CA ILE A 139 -13.52 -4.39 -10.42
C ILE A 139 -13.87 -5.56 -11.35
N PHE A 140 -14.48 -6.63 -10.85
CA PHE A 140 -14.63 -7.88 -11.60
C PHE A 140 -15.96 -8.04 -12.33
N LYS A 141 -16.75 -6.97 -12.42
CA LYS A 141 -18.08 -7.03 -13.04
C LYS A 141 -18.12 -6.52 -14.49
N ASN A 142 -16.97 -6.16 -15.10
CA ASN A 142 -16.98 -5.52 -16.42
C ASN A 142 -16.14 -6.28 -17.45
N ASP A 143 -16.73 -7.36 -18.01
CA ASP A 143 -16.11 -8.17 -19.06
C ASP A 143 -15.76 -7.34 -20.31
N GLN A 144 -16.52 -6.28 -20.61
CA GLN A 144 -16.26 -5.41 -21.75
C GLN A 144 -14.91 -4.69 -21.65
N LYS A 145 -14.56 -4.19 -20.47
CA LYS A 145 -13.24 -3.54 -20.26
C LYS A 145 -12.09 -4.53 -20.44
N ILE A 146 -12.28 -5.76 -20.00
CA ILE A 146 -11.27 -6.83 -20.18
C ILE A 146 -11.10 -7.13 -21.67
N ASP A 147 -12.18 -7.23 -22.44
CA ASP A 147 -12.13 -7.44 -23.89
C ASP A 147 -11.44 -6.28 -24.61
N GLU A 148 -11.66 -5.04 -24.19
CA GLU A 148 -10.96 -3.86 -24.73
C GLU A 148 -9.46 -3.92 -24.46
N VAL A 149 -9.06 -4.28 -23.24
CA VAL A 149 -7.65 -4.48 -22.85
C VAL A 149 -7.01 -5.57 -23.70
N VAL A 150 -7.64 -6.73 -23.85
CA VAL A 150 -7.14 -7.83 -24.69
C VAL A 150 -6.99 -7.38 -26.15
N LYS A 151 -7.95 -6.61 -26.70
CA LYS A 151 -7.85 -6.05 -28.06
C LYS A 151 -6.70 -5.06 -28.21
N LEU A 152 -6.44 -4.23 -27.20
CA LEU A 152 -5.31 -3.29 -27.21
C LEU A 152 -3.98 -4.05 -27.21
N ILE A 153 -3.81 -5.00 -26.31
CA ILE A 153 -2.59 -5.81 -26.19
C ILE A 153 -2.33 -6.60 -27.48
N SER A 154 -3.36 -7.26 -28.04
CA SER A 154 -3.20 -8.10 -29.23
C SER A 154 -2.85 -7.34 -30.50
N LYS A 155 -3.12 -6.03 -30.56
CA LYS A 155 -2.79 -5.16 -31.70
C LYS A 155 -1.48 -4.38 -31.50
N ALA A 156 -0.93 -4.40 -30.30
CA ALA A 156 0.28 -3.67 -29.97
C ALA A 156 1.49 -4.22 -30.75
N LYS A 157 2.36 -3.32 -31.19
CA LYS A 157 3.63 -3.65 -31.86
C LYS A 157 4.81 -3.57 -30.91
N LYS A 158 4.70 -2.73 -29.88
CA LYS A 158 5.72 -2.51 -28.85
C LYS A 158 5.08 -2.46 -27.44
N PRO A 159 4.34 -3.52 -27.06
CA PRO A 159 3.76 -3.56 -25.73
C PRO A 159 4.84 -3.67 -24.64
N ILE A 160 4.58 -3.12 -23.46
CA ILE A 160 5.45 -3.27 -22.29
C ILE A 160 4.64 -3.44 -21.00
N PHE A 161 5.08 -4.33 -20.15
CA PHE A 161 4.54 -4.44 -18.79
C PHE A 161 5.31 -3.54 -17.84
N TYR A 162 4.57 -2.73 -17.09
CA TYR A 162 5.06 -1.90 -16.00
C TYR A 162 4.52 -2.46 -14.68
N ILE A 163 5.37 -3.17 -13.93
CA ILE A 163 4.94 -3.99 -12.78
C ILE A 163 5.32 -3.28 -11.49
N GLY A 164 4.33 -3.06 -10.63
CA GLY A 164 4.49 -2.41 -9.33
C GLY A 164 4.41 -3.34 -8.13
N GLY A 165 4.59 -2.75 -6.94
CA GLY A 165 4.52 -3.43 -5.65
C GLY A 165 3.17 -4.07 -5.35
N GLY A 166 2.08 -3.61 -5.99
CA GLY A 166 0.77 -4.24 -5.87
C GLY A 166 0.76 -5.72 -6.24
N CYS A 167 1.60 -6.13 -7.20
CA CYS A 167 1.73 -7.55 -7.57
C CYS A 167 2.36 -8.38 -6.44
N ILE A 168 3.34 -7.82 -5.72
CA ILE A 168 3.95 -8.47 -4.55
C ILE A 168 2.94 -8.57 -3.41
N ASN A 169 2.24 -7.46 -3.12
CA ASN A 169 1.24 -7.40 -2.04
C ASN A 169 0.05 -8.36 -2.27
N SER A 170 -0.26 -8.66 -3.54
CA SER A 170 -1.30 -9.63 -3.92
C SER A 170 -0.85 -11.10 -3.78
N GLY A 171 0.41 -11.33 -3.42
CA GLY A 171 0.96 -12.65 -3.10
C GLY A 171 1.50 -13.44 -4.29
N PRO A 172 2.07 -14.64 -4.02
CA PRO A 172 2.79 -15.44 -5.03
C PRO A 172 1.94 -15.84 -6.24
N LYS A 173 0.63 -16.05 -6.04
CA LYS A 173 -0.28 -16.39 -7.14
C LYS A 173 -0.38 -15.25 -8.16
N ALA A 174 -0.43 -14.00 -7.71
CA ALA A 174 -0.49 -12.85 -8.58
C ALA A 174 0.81 -12.70 -9.38
N ALA A 175 1.96 -12.85 -8.75
CA ALA A 175 3.26 -12.85 -9.44
C ALA A 175 3.32 -13.94 -10.52
N GLY A 176 2.86 -15.17 -10.23
CA GLY A 176 2.78 -16.24 -11.20
C GLY A 176 1.87 -15.93 -12.39
N LEU A 177 0.71 -15.31 -12.17
CA LEU A 177 -0.20 -14.89 -13.25
C LEU A 177 0.41 -13.80 -14.13
N VAL A 178 1.13 -12.84 -13.53
CA VAL A 178 1.85 -11.81 -14.28
C VAL A 178 2.96 -12.42 -15.13
N SER A 179 3.74 -13.38 -14.59
CA SER A 179 4.75 -14.11 -15.36
C SER A 179 4.13 -14.82 -16.56
N GLN A 180 3.04 -15.55 -16.36
CA GLN A 180 2.31 -16.20 -17.45
C GLN A 180 1.82 -15.22 -18.52
N LEU A 181 1.31 -14.06 -18.12
CA LEU A 181 0.85 -13.04 -19.05
C LEU A 181 2.01 -12.47 -19.89
N VAL A 182 3.16 -12.24 -19.26
CA VAL A 182 4.39 -11.81 -19.94
C VAL A 182 4.85 -12.88 -20.93
N GLU A 183 4.88 -14.16 -20.54
CA GLU A 183 5.25 -15.28 -21.40
C GLU A 183 4.30 -15.43 -22.60
N MET A 184 2.98 -15.37 -22.37
CA MET A 184 1.95 -15.50 -23.42
C MET A 184 2.04 -14.39 -24.46
N THR A 185 2.38 -13.19 -24.05
CA THR A 185 2.47 -12.02 -24.96
C THR A 185 3.85 -11.87 -25.60
N GLY A 186 4.89 -12.43 -25.00
CA GLY A 186 6.29 -12.19 -25.38
C GLY A 186 6.77 -10.76 -25.17
N ALA A 187 5.96 -9.92 -24.52
CA ALA A 187 6.28 -8.51 -24.29
C ALA A 187 7.36 -8.35 -23.21
N PRO A 188 8.24 -7.35 -23.34
CA PRO A 188 9.18 -7.02 -22.27
C PRO A 188 8.45 -6.51 -21.04
N ALA A 189 9.09 -6.68 -19.89
CA ALA A 189 8.55 -6.24 -18.60
C ALA A 189 9.61 -5.53 -17.78
N THR A 190 9.20 -4.43 -17.15
CA THR A 190 10.04 -3.67 -16.23
C THR A 190 9.32 -3.49 -14.90
N MET A 191 10.07 -3.38 -13.82
CA MET A 191 9.56 -3.39 -12.46
C MET A 191 9.94 -2.13 -11.71
N THR A 192 9.03 -1.64 -10.85
CA THR A 192 9.41 -0.65 -9.84
C THR A 192 10.32 -1.29 -8.79
N LEU A 193 10.97 -0.48 -7.95
CA LEU A 193 11.73 -0.98 -6.80
C LEU A 193 10.88 -1.95 -5.95
N MET A 194 9.62 -1.58 -5.66
CA MET A 194 8.70 -2.40 -4.86
C MET A 194 8.12 -3.60 -5.64
N GLY A 195 8.24 -3.60 -6.96
CA GLY A 195 7.80 -4.71 -7.84
C GLY A 195 8.90 -5.71 -8.16
N LEU A 196 10.16 -5.44 -7.76
CA LEU A 196 11.27 -6.36 -7.98
C LEU A 196 10.99 -7.71 -7.32
N GLY A 197 11.20 -8.78 -8.09
CA GLY A 197 10.94 -10.16 -7.66
C GLY A 197 9.64 -10.77 -8.22
N VAL A 198 8.76 -9.97 -8.85
CA VAL A 198 7.60 -10.52 -9.59
C VAL A 198 8.07 -11.36 -10.77
N LEU A 199 9.05 -10.85 -11.52
CA LEU A 199 9.79 -11.64 -12.51
C LEU A 199 11.22 -11.86 -12.03
N GLY A 200 11.74 -13.06 -12.23
CA GLY A 200 13.14 -13.36 -11.96
C GLY A 200 14.08 -12.51 -12.84
N SER A 201 15.24 -12.15 -12.32
CA SER A 201 16.25 -11.39 -13.09
C SER A 201 16.78 -12.14 -14.32
N SER A 202 16.68 -13.46 -14.33
CA SER A 202 17.05 -14.32 -15.46
C SER A 202 15.93 -14.54 -16.49
N HIS A 203 14.73 -13.98 -16.23
CA HIS A 203 13.62 -14.14 -17.18
C HIS A 203 13.93 -13.38 -18.47
N PRO A 204 13.80 -14.00 -19.67
CA PRO A 204 14.25 -13.42 -20.94
C PRO A 204 13.59 -12.08 -21.29
N ASN A 205 12.37 -11.86 -20.82
CA ASN A 205 11.61 -10.63 -21.04
C ASN A 205 11.81 -9.57 -19.92
N SER A 206 12.64 -9.84 -18.91
CA SER A 206 12.87 -8.90 -17.81
C SER A 206 13.90 -7.85 -18.22
N LEU A 207 13.48 -6.57 -18.20
CA LEU A 207 14.36 -5.40 -18.38
C LEU A 207 14.88 -4.84 -17.05
N GLY A 208 14.61 -5.50 -15.92
CA GLY A 208 15.00 -5.01 -14.61
C GLY A 208 14.15 -3.82 -14.14
N MET A 209 14.78 -2.93 -13.37
CA MET A 209 14.11 -1.77 -12.76
C MET A 209 14.10 -0.57 -13.71
N LEU A 210 12.98 0.16 -13.72
CA LEU A 210 12.85 1.44 -14.44
C LEU A 210 12.97 2.64 -13.48
N GLY A 211 12.90 3.84 -14.05
CA GLY A 211 12.85 5.11 -13.34
C GLY A 211 14.22 5.78 -13.21
N MET A 212 14.32 6.77 -12.31
CA MET A 212 15.53 7.62 -12.14
C MET A 212 16.79 6.80 -11.83
N HIS A 213 16.66 5.71 -11.09
CA HIS A 213 17.74 4.79 -10.72
C HIS A 213 17.67 3.46 -11.47
N GLY A 214 16.87 3.40 -12.53
CA GLY A 214 16.64 2.19 -13.31
C GLY A 214 17.64 2.02 -14.47
N MET A 215 17.43 0.92 -15.19
CA MET A 215 18.22 0.55 -16.36
C MET A 215 17.86 1.45 -17.55
N TYR A 216 18.86 1.80 -18.36
CA TYR A 216 18.66 2.60 -19.57
C TYR A 216 17.67 1.94 -20.54
N GLU A 217 17.83 0.64 -20.76
CA GLU A 217 16.99 -0.17 -21.65
C GLU A 217 15.53 -0.18 -21.20
N ALA A 218 15.29 -0.31 -19.88
CA ALA A 218 13.96 -0.26 -19.32
C ALA A 218 13.28 1.09 -19.55
N ASN A 219 14.01 2.19 -19.32
CA ASN A 219 13.51 3.54 -19.52
C ASN A 219 13.24 3.84 -21.01
N MET A 220 14.10 3.41 -21.91
CA MET A 220 13.91 3.58 -23.35
C MET A 220 12.75 2.75 -23.88
N ALA A 221 12.61 1.50 -23.44
CA ALA A 221 11.48 0.66 -23.81
C ALA A 221 10.14 1.25 -23.32
N MET A 222 10.11 1.83 -22.12
CA MET A 222 8.94 2.56 -21.61
C MET A 222 8.61 3.80 -22.43
N HIS A 223 9.63 4.54 -22.89
CA HIS A 223 9.43 5.73 -23.70
C HIS A 223 8.88 5.40 -25.10
N ASP A 224 9.40 4.34 -25.73
CA ASP A 224 9.11 3.97 -27.11
C ASP A 224 7.92 3.01 -27.29
N CYS A 225 7.29 2.56 -26.20
CA CYS A 225 6.18 1.63 -26.29
C CYS A 225 4.93 2.26 -26.93
N ASP A 226 4.10 1.43 -27.57
CA ASP A 226 2.80 1.83 -28.10
C ASP A 226 1.64 1.44 -27.17
N VAL A 227 1.83 0.41 -26.33
CA VAL A 227 0.89 0.01 -25.27
C VAL A 227 1.66 -0.27 -23.99
N MET A 228 1.29 0.43 -22.93
CA MET A 228 1.82 0.24 -21.59
C MET A 228 0.77 -0.45 -20.71
N ILE A 229 1.15 -1.58 -20.12
CA ILE A 229 0.28 -2.32 -19.20
C ILE A 229 0.85 -2.14 -17.79
N ASN A 230 0.28 -1.20 -17.04
CA ASN A 230 0.64 -0.94 -15.65
C ASN A 230 -0.18 -1.85 -14.73
N ILE A 231 0.51 -2.65 -13.91
CA ILE A 231 -0.11 -3.56 -12.94
C ILE A 231 0.44 -3.25 -11.54
N GLY A 232 -0.39 -2.66 -10.69
CA GLY A 232 -0.09 -2.38 -9.29
C GLY A 232 1.01 -1.35 -9.04
N ALA A 233 1.19 -0.38 -9.96
CA ALA A 233 2.09 0.75 -9.79
C ALA A 233 1.34 2.09 -9.92
N ARG A 234 1.63 3.04 -9.03
CA ARG A 234 0.89 4.32 -8.91
C ARG A 234 1.40 5.46 -9.80
N PHE A 235 2.27 5.21 -10.76
CA PHE A 235 2.95 6.24 -11.56
C PHE A 235 3.69 7.27 -10.70
N ASP A 236 4.64 6.78 -9.91
CA ASP A 236 5.48 7.60 -9.04
C ASP A 236 6.37 8.57 -9.83
N ASP A 237 6.66 9.74 -9.26
CA ASP A 237 7.48 10.77 -9.88
C ASP A 237 8.92 10.32 -10.15
N ARG A 238 9.44 9.35 -9.33
CA ARG A 238 10.77 8.74 -9.55
C ARG A 238 10.82 7.87 -10.80
N VAL A 239 9.67 7.49 -11.33
CA VAL A 239 9.53 6.73 -12.58
C VAL A 239 9.13 7.62 -13.73
N THR A 240 8.11 8.46 -13.54
CA THR A 240 7.53 9.27 -14.61
C THR A 240 8.41 10.43 -15.02
N GLY A 241 9.14 11.01 -14.08
CA GLY A 241 9.86 12.25 -14.32
C GLY A 241 8.91 13.35 -14.86
N ARG A 242 9.26 13.95 -15.98
CA ARG A 242 8.45 14.98 -16.65
C ARG A 242 7.21 14.36 -17.31
N LEU A 243 6.02 14.68 -16.77
CA LEU A 243 4.76 14.04 -17.11
C LEU A 243 4.36 14.18 -18.58
N ASP A 244 4.61 15.35 -19.19
CA ASP A 244 4.31 15.64 -20.59
C ASP A 244 5.19 14.87 -21.59
N ALA A 245 6.30 14.33 -21.12
CA ALA A 245 7.24 13.54 -21.91
C ALA A 245 7.24 12.04 -21.55
N PHE A 246 6.46 11.63 -20.56
CA PHE A 246 6.40 10.22 -20.14
C PHE A 246 5.59 9.38 -21.12
N SER A 247 6.30 8.53 -21.88
CA SER A 247 5.70 7.59 -22.85
C SER A 247 4.60 8.26 -23.70
N PRO A 248 4.92 9.31 -24.47
CA PRO A 248 3.92 10.21 -25.04
C PRO A 248 3.06 9.56 -26.13
N ASN A 249 3.55 8.49 -26.75
CA ASN A 249 2.90 7.81 -27.87
C ASN A 249 2.14 6.53 -27.47
N SER A 250 2.14 6.16 -26.19
CA SER A 250 1.53 4.91 -25.74
C SER A 250 0.08 5.08 -25.32
N LYS A 251 -0.74 4.06 -25.63
CA LYS A 251 -1.96 3.78 -24.90
C LYS A 251 -1.64 3.15 -23.56
N LYS A 252 -2.32 3.56 -22.50
CA LYS A 252 -2.01 3.18 -21.14
C LYS A 252 -3.16 2.43 -20.48
N ILE A 253 -2.89 1.21 -20.06
CA ILE A 253 -3.79 0.37 -19.27
C ILE A 253 -3.31 0.42 -17.82
N HIS A 254 -4.19 0.71 -16.87
CA HIS A 254 -3.84 0.79 -15.44
C HIS A 254 -4.72 -0.16 -14.63
N ILE A 255 -4.09 -1.11 -13.98
CA ILE A 255 -4.70 -2.09 -13.09
C ILE A 255 -4.19 -1.81 -11.68
N ASP A 256 -5.05 -1.27 -10.81
CA ASP A 256 -4.72 -0.90 -9.44
C ASP A 256 -5.91 -1.23 -8.53
N ILE A 257 -5.63 -1.62 -7.28
CA ILE A 257 -6.66 -1.86 -6.26
C ILE A 257 -7.20 -0.55 -5.68
N ASP A 258 -6.41 0.52 -5.74
CA ASP A 258 -6.77 1.84 -5.23
C ASP A 258 -7.26 2.73 -6.37
N GLU A 259 -8.58 2.89 -6.48
CA GLU A 259 -9.21 3.74 -7.51
C GLU A 259 -8.68 5.17 -7.51
N SER A 260 -8.24 5.69 -6.35
CA SER A 260 -7.69 7.03 -6.24
C SER A 260 -6.36 7.21 -7.01
N ASN A 261 -5.68 6.13 -7.38
CA ASN A 261 -4.49 6.15 -8.21
C ASN A 261 -4.81 6.26 -9.72
N ILE A 262 -6.00 5.84 -10.13
CA ILE A 262 -6.41 5.88 -11.54
C ILE A 262 -6.56 7.34 -11.99
N ASN A 263 -5.88 7.71 -13.08
CA ASN A 263 -5.88 9.08 -13.63
C ASN A 263 -5.34 10.17 -12.68
N LYS A 264 -4.70 9.80 -11.57
CA LYS A 264 -4.16 10.77 -10.60
C LYS A 264 -2.94 11.51 -11.13
N THR A 265 -1.94 10.79 -11.60
CA THR A 265 -0.67 11.36 -12.06
C THR A 265 -0.60 11.34 -13.60
N ILE A 266 -0.92 10.22 -14.20
CA ILE A 266 -0.93 10.00 -15.65
C ILE A 266 -2.35 9.67 -16.09
N LYS A 267 -2.80 10.29 -17.18
CA LYS A 267 -4.04 9.91 -17.83
C LYS A 267 -3.90 8.54 -18.48
N VAL A 268 -4.89 7.67 -18.25
CA VAL A 268 -4.93 6.32 -18.83
C VAL A 268 -6.16 6.15 -19.72
N ASP A 269 -6.08 5.22 -20.68
CA ASP A 269 -7.11 4.95 -21.68
C ASP A 269 -8.13 3.93 -21.19
#